data_75198c6dcd685daf2476071676db956f
#
_entry.id   75198c6dcd685daf2476071676db956f
#
_cell.length_a   1.000
_cell.length_b   1.000
_cell.length_c   1.000
_cell.angle_alpha   90.00
_cell.angle_beta   90.00
_cell.angle_gamma   90.00
#
_symmetry.space_group_name_H-M   'P 1'
#
loop_
_entity.id
_entity.type
_entity.pdbx_description
1 polymer ?
#
loop_
_entity_poly.entity_id
_entity_poly.type
_entity_poly.pdbx_seq_one_letter_code
_entity_poly.pdbx_strand_id
1 'polypeptide(L)'
;NTIANGLMKYMLDKGDSYKIRFINRLDMDTTGVLLIGKNPYCQDAFTKQASEGKVEKRYIAVVKGLVMQDRGTIDQPIAKLSEDSIKRAVLPDGYPSVTHYEVLERFQSGYTLVRLLLKTGRTHQIRVHMSYIGHPLTGDALYGDGSSDLIDRQALHSEVLSFSHPLTGERLSVYAPLPKDMRDLISFLR
;
A
#
# COMPACT_ATOMS: atom_id res chain seq x y z
N ASN A 1 -11.26 -16.78 -8.40
CA ASN A 1 -12.03 -15.67 -7.81
C ASN A 1 -11.17 -14.41 -7.76
N THR A 2 -11.65 -13.31 -8.33
CA THR A 2 -10.96 -12.01 -8.33
C THR A 2 -11.88 -10.92 -7.74
N ILE A 3 -11.30 -9.80 -7.33
CA ILE A 3 -12.09 -8.62 -6.89
C ILE A 3 -13.04 -8.16 -8.01
N ALA A 4 -12.61 -8.25 -9.29
CA ALA A 4 -13.46 -7.92 -10.43
C ALA A 4 -14.72 -8.81 -10.47
N ASN A 5 -14.59 -10.12 -10.20
CA ASN A 5 -15.74 -11.03 -10.16
C ASN A 5 -16.68 -10.68 -8.98
N GLY A 6 -16.13 -10.34 -7.82
CA GLY A 6 -16.94 -9.88 -6.67
C GLY A 6 -17.69 -8.58 -6.97
N LEU A 7 -17.04 -7.64 -7.65
CA LEU A 7 -17.68 -6.39 -8.08
C LEU A 7 -18.77 -6.62 -9.13
N MET A 8 -18.56 -7.54 -10.08
CA MET A 8 -19.61 -7.92 -11.03
C MET A 8 -20.84 -8.47 -10.33
N LYS A 9 -20.65 -9.36 -9.34
CA LYS A 9 -21.77 -9.86 -8.54
C LYS A 9 -22.48 -8.73 -7.80
N TYR A 10 -21.73 -7.86 -7.13
CA TYR A 10 -22.29 -6.70 -6.42
C TYR A 10 -23.12 -5.79 -7.35
N MET A 11 -22.63 -5.54 -8.57
CA MET A 11 -23.36 -4.76 -9.57
C MET A 11 -24.67 -5.43 -9.98
N LEU A 12 -24.64 -6.73 -10.25
CA LEU A 12 -25.85 -7.51 -10.58
C LEU A 12 -26.88 -7.46 -9.45
N ASP A 13 -26.44 -7.66 -8.21
CA ASP A 13 -27.30 -7.63 -7.02
C ASP A 13 -27.93 -6.23 -6.79
N LYS A 14 -27.28 -5.16 -7.26
CA LYS A 14 -27.76 -3.77 -7.17
C LYS A 14 -28.54 -3.29 -8.40
N GLY A 15 -28.60 -4.06 -9.47
CA GLY A 15 -29.14 -3.63 -10.75
C GLY A 15 -28.31 -2.53 -11.43
N ASP A 16 -27.04 -2.39 -11.05
CA ASP A 16 -26.11 -1.42 -11.63
C ASP A 16 -25.50 -1.97 -12.94
N SER A 17 -25.26 -1.07 -13.92
CA SER A 17 -24.59 -1.38 -15.16
C SER A 17 -23.56 -0.32 -15.50
N TYR A 18 -22.28 -0.56 -15.15
CA TYR A 18 -21.16 0.29 -15.53
C TYR A 18 -19.88 -0.53 -15.75
N LYS A 19 -18.95 0.01 -16.52
CA LYS A 19 -17.62 -0.61 -16.66
C LYS A 19 -16.83 -0.37 -15.37
N ILE A 20 -16.35 -1.45 -14.75
CA ILE A 20 -15.48 -1.39 -13.57
C ILE A 20 -14.15 -0.72 -13.96
N ARG A 21 -13.77 0.32 -13.20
CA ARG A 21 -12.51 1.04 -13.34
C ARG A 21 -11.78 1.07 -12.01
N PHE A 22 -10.69 0.32 -11.92
CA PHE A 22 -9.81 0.39 -10.75
C PHE A 22 -9.06 1.72 -10.75
N ILE A 23 -9.31 2.54 -9.75
CA ILE A 23 -8.73 3.89 -9.61
C ILE A 23 -7.34 3.81 -9.01
N ASN A 24 -7.14 2.98 -7.99
CA ASN A 24 -5.85 2.64 -7.44
C ASN A 24 -5.63 1.12 -7.53
N ARG A 25 -4.45 0.69 -7.18
CA ARG A 25 -4.11 -0.73 -7.11
C ARG A 25 -3.50 -1.06 -5.75
N LEU A 26 -3.72 -2.27 -5.32
CA LEU A 26 -2.99 -2.90 -4.22
C LEU A 26 -2.15 -4.04 -4.81
N ASP A 27 -1.01 -4.33 -4.19
CA ASP A 27 -0.24 -5.52 -4.52
C ASP A 27 -1.03 -6.76 -4.09
N MET A 28 -0.75 -7.90 -4.70
CA MET A 28 -1.31 -9.18 -4.29
C MET A 28 -1.07 -9.36 -2.78
N ASP A 29 -2.11 -9.80 -2.06
CA ASP A 29 -2.11 -10.00 -0.60
C ASP A 29 -1.97 -8.73 0.25
N THR A 30 -1.94 -7.53 -0.35
CA THR A 30 -2.09 -6.27 0.39
C THR A 30 -3.56 -5.97 0.60
N THR A 31 -3.96 -5.75 1.85
CA THR A 31 -5.33 -5.39 2.23
C THR A 31 -5.55 -3.89 2.28
N GLY A 32 -6.80 -3.44 2.38
CA GLY A 32 -7.15 -2.06 2.63
C GLY A 32 -8.01 -1.40 1.56
N VAL A 33 -7.92 -0.06 1.45
CA VAL A 33 -8.77 0.74 0.59
C VAL A 33 -8.46 0.53 -0.89
N LEU A 34 -9.46 0.06 -1.62
CA LEU A 34 -9.47 0.00 -3.08
C LEU A 34 -10.62 0.84 -3.63
N LEU A 35 -10.30 1.82 -4.46
CA LEU A 35 -11.27 2.75 -5.02
C LEU A 35 -11.67 2.33 -6.44
N ILE A 36 -12.97 2.33 -6.68
CA ILE A 36 -13.57 1.95 -7.97
C ILE A 36 -14.31 3.14 -8.55
N GLY A 37 -13.97 3.52 -9.78
CA GLY A 37 -14.70 4.50 -10.55
C GLY A 37 -15.87 3.88 -11.31
N LYS A 38 -17.06 4.44 -11.17
CA LYS A 38 -18.27 4.00 -11.89
C LYS A 38 -18.36 4.61 -13.30
N ASN A 39 -17.57 5.63 -13.61
CA ASN A 39 -17.55 6.28 -14.91
C ASN A 39 -16.12 6.76 -15.28
N PRO A 40 -15.85 7.09 -16.57
CA PRO A 40 -14.52 7.56 -17.00
C PRO A 40 -14.10 8.86 -16.34
N TYR A 41 -15.00 9.80 -16.16
CA TYR A 41 -14.73 11.11 -15.56
C TYR A 41 -14.11 10.99 -14.15
N CYS A 42 -14.65 10.09 -13.31
CA CYS A 42 -14.09 9.85 -11.98
C CYS A 42 -12.65 9.31 -12.06
N GLN A 43 -12.37 8.45 -13.02
CA GLN A 43 -11.02 7.89 -13.22
C GLN A 43 -10.03 9.00 -13.65
N ASP A 44 -10.40 9.82 -14.62
CA ASP A 44 -9.54 10.88 -15.14
C ASP A 44 -9.29 11.96 -14.08
N ALA A 45 -10.33 12.39 -13.37
CA ALA A 45 -10.23 13.36 -12.30
C ALA A 45 -9.34 12.88 -11.15
N PHE A 46 -9.44 11.61 -10.76
CA PHE A 46 -8.56 11.05 -9.74
C PHE A 46 -7.11 10.94 -10.24
N THR A 47 -6.90 10.51 -11.48
CA THR A 47 -5.56 10.42 -12.10
C THR A 47 -4.89 11.79 -12.09
N LYS A 48 -5.62 12.84 -12.44
CA LYS A 48 -5.15 14.23 -12.37
C LYS A 48 -4.75 14.63 -10.96
N GLN A 49 -5.63 14.40 -9.97
CA GLN A 49 -5.32 14.68 -8.57
C GLN A 49 -4.07 13.92 -8.08
N ALA A 50 -3.93 12.66 -8.48
CA ALA A 50 -2.77 11.84 -8.13
C ALA A 50 -1.47 12.38 -8.74
N SER A 51 -1.49 12.83 -10.00
CA SER A 51 -0.32 13.45 -10.66
C SER A 51 0.06 14.81 -10.06
N GLU A 52 -0.91 15.54 -9.52
CA GLU A 52 -0.72 16.82 -8.81
C GLU A 52 -0.32 16.63 -7.32
N GLY A 53 -0.14 15.38 -6.85
CA GLY A 53 0.21 15.10 -5.46
C GLY A 53 -0.91 15.38 -4.44
N LYS A 54 -2.16 15.56 -4.89
CA LYS A 54 -3.33 15.88 -4.05
C LYS A 54 -3.99 14.66 -3.42
N VAL A 55 -3.57 13.46 -3.82
CA VAL A 55 -4.06 12.19 -3.25
C VAL A 55 -3.13 11.76 -2.13
N GLU A 56 -3.68 11.57 -0.94
CA GLU A 56 -2.93 11.05 0.21
C GLU A 56 -3.19 9.54 0.36
N LYS A 57 -2.11 8.77 0.48
CA LYS A 57 -2.15 7.31 0.63
C LYS A 57 -1.36 6.93 1.88
N ARG A 58 -2.07 6.53 2.94
CA ARG A 58 -1.46 6.04 4.18
C ARG A 58 -1.58 4.54 4.30
N TYR A 59 -0.49 3.95 4.76
CA TYR A 59 -0.39 2.50 4.98
C TYR A 59 0.09 2.24 6.41
N ILE A 60 -0.29 1.09 6.93
CA ILE A 60 0.28 0.51 8.16
C ILE A 60 1.05 -0.74 7.74
N ALA A 61 2.24 -0.91 8.31
CA ALA A 61 3.05 -2.11 8.12
C ALA A 61 3.74 -2.53 9.42
N VAL A 62 3.99 -3.82 9.54
CA VAL A 62 4.93 -4.37 10.54
C VAL A 62 6.19 -4.77 9.81
N VAL A 63 7.32 -4.25 10.26
CA VAL A 63 8.64 -4.50 9.65
C VAL A 63 9.57 -5.23 10.61
N LYS A 64 10.55 -5.96 10.08
CA LYS A 64 11.59 -6.63 10.85
C LYS A 64 12.64 -5.62 11.32
N GLY A 65 13.19 -5.86 12.50
CA GLY A 65 14.19 -5.00 13.13
C GLY A 65 13.59 -3.77 13.80
N LEU A 66 14.40 -3.11 14.60
CA LEU A 66 14.05 -1.88 15.29
C LEU A 66 14.46 -0.68 14.42
N VAL A 67 13.48 0.01 13.85
CA VAL A 67 13.70 1.26 13.10
C VAL A 67 14.07 2.35 14.10
N MET A 68 15.33 2.77 14.14
CA MET A 68 15.85 3.65 15.18
C MET A 68 15.32 5.08 15.10
N GLN A 69 15.14 5.60 13.90
CA GLN A 69 14.61 6.96 13.68
C GLN A 69 13.08 6.95 13.75
N ASP A 70 12.49 7.83 14.55
CA ASP A 70 11.03 7.92 14.72
C ASP A 70 10.31 8.31 13.43
N ARG A 71 10.96 9.08 12.56
CA ARG A 71 10.44 9.49 11.25
C ARG A 71 11.57 9.57 10.24
N GLY A 72 11.24 9.30 8.99
CA GLY A 72 12.20 9.42 7.92
C GLY A 72 11.55 9.50 6.53
N THR A 73 12.40 9.77 5.56
CA THR A 73 12.03 9.80 4.15
C THR A 73 12.98 8.92 3.37
N ILE A 74 12.42 8.01 2.59
CA ILE A 74 13.16 7.20 1.64
C ILE A 74 12.86 7.80 0.26
N ASP A 75 13.84 8.50 -0.29
CA ASP A 75 13.78 9.12 -1.62
C ASP A 75 14.78 8.39 -2.51
N GLN A 76 14.34 7.27 -3.08
CA GLN A 76 15.19 6.38 -3.86
C GLN A 76 14.44 5.88 -5.09
N PRO A 77 15.05 5.95 -6.29
CA PRO A 77 14.38 5.52 -7.52
C PRO A 77 14.21 4.01 -7.58
N ILE A 78 13.08 3.57 -8.14
CA ILE A 78 12.73 2.15 -8.24
C ILE A 78 12.60 1.73 -9.71
N ALA A 79 13.26 0.63 -10.07
CA ALA A 79 13.13 -0.02 -11.36
C ALA A 79 12.86 -1.53 -11.22
N LYS A 80 12.61 -2.20 -12.36
CA LYS A 80 12.66 -3.67 -12.42
C LYS A 80 14.09 -4.15 -12.15
N LEU A 81 14.24 -5.24 -11.41
CA LEU A 81 15.54 -5.86 -11.19
C LEU A 81 16.14 -6.43 -12.49
N SER A 82 15.30 -6.97 -13.37
CA SER A 82 15.60 -7.38 -14.75
C SER A 82 14.30 -7.40 -15.56
N GLU A 83 14.39 -7.52 -16.90
CA GLU A 83 13.20 -7.50 -17.77
C GLU A 83 12.16 -8.57 -17.41
N ASP A 84 12.60 -9.78 -17.08
CA ASP A 84 11.74 -10.91 -16.75
C ASP A 84 11.38 -10.98 -15.27
N SER A 85 11.94 -10.10 -14.41
CA SER A 85 11.72 -10.14 -12.99
C SER A 85 10.42 -9.47 -12.57
N ILE A 86 9.67 -10.12 -11.68
CA ILE A 86 8.59 -9.48 -10.94
C ILE A 86 9.12 -8.57 -9.82
N LYS A 87 10.37 -8.79 -9.36
CA LYS A 87 11.02 -7.99 -8.33
C LYS A 87 11.36 -6.60 -8.85
N ARG A 88 11.30 -5.65 -7.93
CA ARG A 88 11.78 -4.27 -8.11
C ARG A 88 12.98 -4.05 -7.19
N ALA A 89 13.82 -3.09 -7.52
CA ALA A 89 14.96 -2.70 -6.70
C ALA A 89 15.16 -1.19 -6.75
N VAL A 90 15.88 -0.66 -5.77
CA VAL A 90 16.43 0.68 -5.85
C VAL A 90 17.59 0.65 -6.84
N LEU A 91 17.41 1.34 -7.97
CA LEU A 91 18.42 1.42 -9.04
C LEU A 91 18.50 2.88 -9.53
N PRO A 92 19.70 3.38 -9.88
CA PRO A 92 19.89 4.80 -10.25
C PRO A 92 19.07 5.28 -11.45
N ASP A 93 18.75 4.39 -12.38
CA ASP A 93 17.96 4.64 -13.59
C ASP A 93 16.47 4.38 -13.37
N GLY A 94 16.06 4.15 -12.13
CA GLY A 94 14.67 3.88 -11.76
C GLY A 94 13.77 5.11 -11.80
N TYR A 95 12.48 4.88 -11.65
CA TYR A 95 11.49 5.95 -11.54
C TYR A 95 11.54 6.61 -10.15
N PRO A 96 11.55 7.95 -10.06
CA PRO A 96 11.51 8.67 -8.79
C PRO A 96 10.42 8.14 -7.87
N SER A 97 10.80 7.85 -6.63
CA SER A 97 9.91 7.21 -5.67
C SER A 97 10.19 7.73 -4.27
N VAL A 98 9.16 8.27 -3.61
CA VAL A 98 9.29 8.88 -2.28
C VAL A 98 8.28 8.25 -1.31
N THR A 99 8.79 7.73 -0.20
CA THR A 99 8.03 7.16 0.91
C THR A 99 8.45 7.83 2.21
N HIS A 100 7.51 8.44 2.92
CA HIS A 100 7.73 8.88 4.30
C HIS A 100 7.27 7.79 5.25
N TYR A 101 7.98 7.63 6.37
CA TYR A 101 7.57 6.74 7.44
C TYR A 101 7.57 7.43 8.80
N GLU A 102 6.73 6.93 9.69
CA GLU A 102 6.64 7.28 11.10
C GLU A 102 6.54 5.98 11.91
N VAL A 103 7.41 5.84 12.91
CA VAL A 103 7.35 4.73 13.86
C VAL A 103 6.19 4.95 14.82
N LEU A 104 5.31 3.97 14.91
CA LEU A 104 4.18 3.97 15.85
C LEU A 104 4.52 3.22 17.13
N GLU A 105 5.23 2.09 17.01
CA GLU A 105 5.60 1.24 18.15
C GLU A 105 6.82 0.39 17.79
N ARG A 106 7.76 0.22 18.75
CA ARG A 106 8.87 -0.72 18.66
C ARG A 106 8.62 -1.84 19.65
N PHE A 107 8.55 -3.07 19.15
CA PHE A 107 8.30 -4.25 19.97
C PHE A 107 9.62 -4.82 20.51
N GLN A 108 9.62 -5.31 21.75
CA GLN A 108 10.80 -5.96 22.35
C GLN A 108 11.25 -7.21 21.57
N SER A 109 10.32 -7.82 20.86
CA SER A 109 10.56 -8.96 19.96
C SER A 109 11.38 -8.62 18.69
N GLY A 110 11.84 -7.38 18.52
CA GLY A 110 12.69 -6.96 17.41
C GLY A 110 11.92 -6.60 16.13
N TYR A 111 10.67 -6.19 16.25
CA TYR A 111 9.83 -5.70 15.15
C TYR A 111 9.43 -4.23 15.39
N THR A 112 8.99 -3.57 14.33
CA THR A 112 8.52 -2.18 14.41
C THR A 112 7.20 -2.03 13.65
N LEU A 113 6.21 -1.41 14.29
CA LEU A 113 4.97 -0.96 13.64
C LEU A 113 5.21 0.44 13.06
N VAL A 114 4.98 0.60 11.77
CA VAL A 114 5.20 1.86 11.07
C VAL A 114 3.95 2.30 10.30
N ARG A 115 3.72 3.62 10.27
CA ARG A 115 2.83 4.27 9.31
C ARG A 115 3.66 4.79 8.15
N LEU A 116 3.17 4.61 6.93
CA LEU A 116 3.84 5.07 5.73
C LEU A 116 2.92 6.00 4.93
N LEU A 117 3.49 7.06 4.39
CA LEU A 117 2.82 7.99 3.48
C LEU A 117 3.52 7.96 2.12
N LEU A 118 2.77 7.56 1.10
CA LEU A 118 3.28 7.52 -0.27
C LEU A 118 3.07 8.84 -1.00
N LYS A 119 4.16 9.48 -1.44
CA LYS A 119 4.11 10.61 -2.38
C LYS A 119 4.02 10.16 -3.83
N THR A 120 4.58 9.01 -4.14
CA THR A 120 4.53 8.34 -5.44
C THR A 120 3.83 6.98 -5.29
N GLY A 121 3.58 6.25 -6.37
CA GLY A 121 2.89 4.96 -6.32
C GLY A 121 3.47 3.95 -7.30
N ARG A 122 4.74 3.56 -7.11
CA ARG A 122 5.40 2.54 -7.94
C ARG A 122 5.05 1.15 -7.45
N THR A 123 5.17 0.18 -8.35
CA THR A 123 4.94 -1.24 -8.00
C THR A 123 5.86 -1.66 -6.86
N HIS A 124 5.30 -2.27 -5.82
CA HIS A 124 5.99 -2.75 -4.63
C HIS A 124 6.76 -1.66 -3.85
N GLN A 125 6.46 -0.38 -4.04
CA GLN A 125 7.27 0.73 -3.54
C GLN A 125 7.59 0.63 -2.04
N ILE A 126 6.59 0.42 -1.18
CA ILE A 126 6.80 0.30 0.28
C ILE A 126 7.70 -0.90 0.59
N ARG A 127 7.43 -2.03 -0.03
CA ARG A 127 8.15 -3.28 0.19
C ARG A 127 9.64 -3.14 -0.18
N VAL A 128 9.92 -2.53 -1.34
CA VAL A 128 11.27 -2.24 -1.82
C VAL A 128 11.98 -1.25 -0.91
N HIS A 129 11.34 -0.13 -0.60
CA HIS A 129 11.95 0.93 0.21
C HIS A 129 12.27 0.46 1.63
N MET A 130 11.34 -0.24 2.29
CA MET A 130 11.60 -0.74 3.64
C MET A 130 12.69 -1.82 3.66
N SER A 131 12.70 -2.71 2.66
CA SER A 131 13.78 -3.68 2.49
C SER A 131 15.13 -3.00 2.20
N TYR A 132 15.15 -1.95 1.38
CA TYR A 132 16.35 -1.19 1.04
C TYR A 132 17.02 -0.57 2.28
N ILE A 133 16.24 -0.06 3.23
CA ILE A 133 16.78 0.50 4.48
C ILE A 133 17.02 -0.57 5.57
N GLY A 134 16.95 -1.86 5.23
CA GLY A 134 17.23 -2.98 6.14
C GLY A 134 16.08 -3.44 7.02
N HIS A 135 14.86 -2.94 6.76
CA HIS A 135 13.66 -3.27 7.53
C HIS A 135 12.55 -3.86 6.64
N PRO A 136 12.74 -5.08 6.06
CA PRO A 136 11.73 -5.69 5.20
C PRO A 136 10.43 -5.94 5.99
N LEU A 137 9.30 -5.96 5.27
CA LEU A 137 8.01 -6.24 5.87
C LEU A 137 7.95 -7.67 6.39
N THR A 138 7.33 -7.86 7.54
CA THR A 138 7.07 -9.19 8.11
C THR A 138 6.19 -9.99 7.15
N GLY A 139 6.53 -11.25 6.89
CA GLY A 139 5.79 -12.14 5.97
C GLY A 139 5.97 -11.81 4.48
N ASP A 140 6.86 -10.90 4.11
CA ASP A 140 7.13 -10.59 2.70
C ASP A 140 8.06 -11.64 2.07
N ALA A 141 7.47 -12.60 1.36
CA ALA A 141 8.22 -13.68 0.70
C ALA A 141 9.10 -13.19 -0.47
N LEU A 142 8.85 -11.99 -1.00
CA LEU A 142 9.57 -11.49 -2.17
C LEU A 142 10.76 -10.60 -1.80
N TYR A 143 10.63 -9.77 -0.75
CA TYR A 143 11.63 -8.77 -0.34
C TYR A 143 12.18 -9.00 1.07
N GLY A 144 11.62 -9.94 1.82
CA GLY A 144 12.10 -10.39 3.11
C GLY A 144 13.00 -11.63 2.99
N ASP A 145 13.18 -12.28 4.12
CA ASP A 145 13.95 -13.53 4.26
C ASP A 145 13.12 -14.81 4.06
N GLY A 146 11.93 -14.67 3.47
CA GLY A 146 10.99 -15.75 3.21
C GLY A 146 9.71 -15.68 4.04
N SER A 147 9.00 -16.81 4.13
CA SER A 147 7.78 -16.92 4.93
C SER A 147 8.04 -16.66 6.42
N SER A 148 7.05 -16.10 7.09
CA SER A 148 7.03 -15.91 8.53
C SER A 148 5.90 -16.75 9.11
N ASP A 149 6.16 -17.50 10.18
CA ASP A 149 5.11 -18.22 10.92
C ASP A 149 4.12 -17.28 11.63
N LEU A 150 4.42 -15.96 11.59
CA LEU A 150 3.60 -14.95 12.26
C LEU A 150 2.45 -14.44 11.39
N ILE A 151 2.63 -14.41 10.07
CA ILE A 151 1.63 -13.96 9.10
C ILE A 151 1.96 -14.50 7.71
N ASP A 152 0.92 -14.99 6.98
CA ASP A 152 1.07 -15.70 5.70
C ASP A 152 1.29 -14.77 4.48
N ARG A 153 1.37 -13.48 4.68
CA ARG A 153 1.52 -12.44 3.65
C ARG A 153 2.34 -11.27 4.17
N GLN A 154 2.75 -10.37 3.28
CA GLN A 154 3.35 -9.11 3.74
C GLN A 154 2.40 -8.38 4.69
N ALA A 155 2.90 -8.04 5.88
CA ALA A 155 2.17 -7.27 6.89
C ALA A 155 2.02 -5.80 6.44
N LEU A 156 1.18 -5.59 5.42
CA LEU A 156 0.92 -4.31 4.76
C LEU A 156 -0.59 -4.09 4.60
N HIS A 157 -1.04 -2.90 4.95
CA HIS A 157 -2.44 -2.51 4.87
C HIS A 157 -2.58 -1.06 4.41
N SER A 158 -3.35 -0.82 3.35
CA SER A 158 -3.74 0.52 2.89
C SER A 158 -4.83 1.07 3.80
N GLU A 159 -4.42 1.82 4.82
CA GLU A 159 -5.28 2.29 5.91
C GLU A 159 -6.21 3.41 5.45
N VAL A 160 -5.65 4.44 4.79
CA VAL A 160 -6.40 5.64 4.41
C VAL A 160 -6.08 6.04 2.97
N LEU A 161 -7.12 6.40 2.26
CA LEU A 161 -7.03 7.08 0.97
C LEU A 161 -7.83 8.38 1.04
N SER A 162 -7.14 9.54 0.88
CA SER A 162 -7.80 10.85 0.89
C SER A 162 -7.64 11.56 -0.46
N PHE A 163 -8.74 12.08 -0.98
CA PHE A 163 -8.82 12.75 -2.28
C PHE A 163 -9.99 13.74 -2.29
N SER A 164 -10.09 14.60 -3.30
CA SER A 164 -11.28 15.44 -3.48
C SER A 164 -12.30 14.74 -4.38
N HIS A 165 -13.57 14.76 -3.97
CA HIS A 165 -14.65 14.18 -4.78
C HIS A 165 -14.71 14.87 -6.14
N PRO A 166 -14.74 14.12 -7.27
CA PRO A 166 -14.56 14.68 -8.61
C PRO A 166 -15.59 15.74 -9.01
N LEU A 167 -16.83 15.62 -8.51
CA LEU A 167 -17.94 16.53 -8.86
C LEU A 167 -18.12 17.64 -7.84
N THR A 168 -18.07 17.32 -6.54
CA THR A 168 -18.39 18.30 -5.47
C THR A 168 -17.16 19.06 -4.99
N GLY A 169 -15.95 18.57 -5.26
CA GLY A 169 -14.70 19.12 -4.72
C GLY A 169 -14.48 18.83 -3.23
N GLU A 170 -15.44 18.23 -2.54
CA GLU A 170 -15.34 17.90 -1.13
C GLU A 170 -14.16 16.97 -0.84
N ARG A 171 -13.39 17.25 0.23
CA ARG A 171 -12.30 16.40 0.66
C ARG A 171 -12.85 15.16 1.36
N LEU A 172 -12.60 14.00 0.78
CA LEU A 172 -12.99 12.70 1.31
C LEU A 172 -11.78 11.97 1.86
N SER A 173 -11.98 11.27 2.98
CA SER A 173 -10.99 10.34 3.55
C SER A 173 -11.68 9.00 3.81
N VAL A 174 -11.30 8.00 3.03
CA VAL A 174 -11.81 6.64 3.17
C VAL A 174 -10.85 5.85 4.03
N TYR A 175 -11.36 5.23 5.08
CA TYR A 175 -10.61 4.46 6.05
C TYR A 175 -10.99 2.97 5.99
N ALA A 176 -10.00 2.10 6.01
CA ALA A 176 -10.16 0.66 6.20
C ALA A 176 -9.57 0.25 7.57
N PRO A 177 -10.34 -0.41 8.45
CA PRO A 177 -9.80 -0.90 9.73
C PRO A 177 -8.79 -2.01 9.50
N LEU A 178 -7.79 -2.11 10.38
CA LEU A 178 -6.80 -3.18 10.33
C LEU A 178 -7.47 -4.56 10.28
N PRO A 179 -7.07 -5.45 9.37
CA PRO A 179 -7.60 -6.80 9.28
C PRO A 179 -7.18 -7.64 10.48
N LYS A 180 -7.90 -8.74 10.70
CA LYS A 180 -7.72 -9.59 11.90
C LYS A 180 -6.28 -10.12 12.03
N ASP A 181 -5.71 -10.61 10.96
CA ASP A 181 -4.34 -11.15 10.93
C ASP A 181 -3.28 -10.12 11.37
N MET A 182 -3.40 -8.86 10.94
CA MET A 182 -2.49 -7.81 11.39
C MET A 182 -2.75 -7.37 12.84
N ARG A 183 -4.00 -7.36 13.30
CA ARG A 183 -4.31 -7.11 14.71
C ARG A 183 -3.73 -8.21 15.62
N ASP A 184 -3.91 -9.47 15.22
CA ASP A 184 -3.38 -10.63 15.94
C ASP A 184 -1.85 -10.58 15.98
N LEU A 185 -1.20 -10.29 14.85
CA LEU A 185 0.26 -10.10 14.78
C LEU A 185 0.73 -9.01 15.75
N ILE A 186 0.13 -7.83 15.72
CA ILE A 186 0.51 -6.70 16.60
C ILE A 186 0.31 -7.08 18.08
N SER A 187 -0.79 -7.76 18.39
CA SER A 187 -1.07 -8.23 19.75
C SER A 187 -0.06 -9.27 20.24
N PHE A 188 0.39 -10.16 19.36
CA PHE A 188 1.40 -11.17 19.68
C PHE A 188 2.80 -10.56 19.91
N LEU A 189 3.14 -9.50 19.20
CA LEU A 189 4.46 -8.85 19.29
C LEU A 189 4.62 -7.96 20.53
N ARG A 190 3.52 -7.53 21.15
CA ARG A 190 3.50 -6.72 22.41
C ARG A 190 3.87 -7.56 23.61
#